data_bd66f178cee2589ed24c489b9d6ec62c
#
_entry.id   bd66f178cee2589ed24c489b9d6ec62c
#
_cell.length_a   1.000
_cell.length_b   1.000
_cell.length_c   1.000
_cell.angle_alpha   90.00
_cell.angle_beta   90.00
_cell.angle_gamma   90.00
#
_symmetry.space_group_name_H-M   'P 1'
#
loop_
_entity.id
_entity.type
_entity.pdbx_description
1 polymer ?
#
loop_
_entity_poly.entity_id
_entity_poly.type
_entity_poly.pdbx_seq_one_letter_code
_entity_poly.pdbx_strand_id
1 'polypeptide(L)'
;MDEAGRDKLWKNYISTRSAEYRDELIVEYAQLVKLVAGRLNMYLGYNVEYDDLVGYGIFGLIDAIDKFDYGKNVKFETYASLRIRGAILDQIRKMDWIPRSLRQKQKRIEAAMAKIESETGHIASDEELAAELEITIDELADWQGKMKASNLISLDEYTEAGSEVKMESVGNSHFDQPEEAIEKEELKK
;
A
#
# COMPACT_ATOMS: atom_id res chain seq x y z
N MET A 1 4.65 -13.15 23.57
CA MET A 1 3.83 -14.21 24.21
C MET A 1 3.80 -15.45 23.30
N ASP A 2 3.65 -16.68 23.85
CA ASP A 2 3.43 -17.87 23.03
C ASP A 2 1.98 -17.98 22.53
N GLU A 3 1.69 -18.91 21.60
CA GLU A 3 0.38 -19.04 20.98
C GLU A 3 -0.71 -19.39 22.01
N ALA A 4 -0.40 -20.28 22.97
CA ALA A 4 -1.33 -20.65 24.02
C ALA A 4 -1.68 -19.48 24.97
N GLY A 5 -0.70 -18.62 25.25
CA GLY A 5 -0.91 -17.41 26.02
C GLY A 5 -1.80 -16.40 25.32
N ARG A 6 -1.62 -16.23 23.99
CA ARG A 6 -2.47 -15.35 23.15
C ARG A 6 -3.91 -15.85 23.12
N ASP A 7 -4.13 -17.15 22.94
CA ASP A 7 -5.46 -17.76 22.96
C ASP A 7 -6.17 -17.54 24.29
N LYS A 8 -5.45 -17.67 25.41
CA LYS A 8 -6.00 -17.42 26.73
C LYS A 8 -6.39 -15.94 26.91
N LEU A 9 -5.54 -15.04 26.43
CA LEU A 9 -5.79 -13.61 26.50
C LEU A 9 -7.03 -13.21 25.68
N TRP A 10 -7.18 -13.76 24.47
CA TRP A 10 -8.37 -13.57 23.64
C TRP A 10 -9.64 -14.09 24.30
N LYS A 11 -9.60 -15.29 24.87
CA LYS A 11 -10.76 -15.89 25.59
C LYS A 11 -11.18 -15.01 26.77
N ASN A 12 -10.23 -14.50 27.55
CA ASN A 12 -10.51 -13.62 28.65
C ASN A 12 -11.14 -12.29 28.18
N TYR A 13 -10.58 -11.70 27.12
CA TYR A 13 -11.13 -10.47 26.54
C TYR A 13 -12.56 -10.66 26.00
N ILE A 14 -12.81 -11.73 25.28
CA ILE A 14 -14.14 -12.00 24.72
C ILE A 14 -15.18 -12.19 25.82
N SER A 15 -14.83 -12.89 26.92
CA SER A 15 -15.75 -13.19 28.01
C SER A 15 -16.04 -11.98 28.90
N THR A 16 -15.06 -11.10 29.11
CA THR A 16 -15.18 -10.00 30.08
C THR A 16 -15.33 -8.62 29.44
N ARG A 17 -14.82 -8.45 28.21
CA ARG A 17 -14.67 -7.14 27.54
C ARG A 17 -13.94 -6.11 28.40
N SER A 18 -13.07 -6.58 29.30
CA SER A 18 -12.30 -5.73 30.20
C SER A 18 -11.28 -4.89 29.42
N ALA A 19 -11.12 -3.63 29.84
CA ALA A 19 -10.10 -2.74 29.30
C ALA A 19 -8.68 -3.28 29.52
N GLU A 20 -8.44 -3.96 30.65
CA GLU A 20 -7.14 -4.54 31.01
C GLU A 20 -6.68 -5.57 29.96
N TYR A 21 -7.53 -6.55 29.62
CA TYR A 21 -7.20 -7.54 28.59
C TYR A 21 -7.11 -6.92 27.18
N ARG A 22 -7.89 -5.86 26.92
CA ARG A 22 -7.77 -5.10 25.67
C ARG A 22 -6.41 -4.44 25.55
N ASP A 23 -5.93 -3.79 26.61
CA ASP A 23 -4.65 -3.11 26.64
C ASP A 23 -3.49 -4.11 26.50
N GLU A 24 -3.60 -5.29 27.13
CA GLU A 24 -2.63 -6.38 26.94
C GLU A 24 -2.59 -6.85 25.47
N LEU A 25 -3.74 -6.99 24.80
CA LEU A 25 -3.81 -7.33 23.36
C LEU A 25 -3.16 -6.25 22.50
N ILE A 26 -3.41 -4.97 22.79
CA ILE A 26 -2.80 -3.85 22.05
C ILE A 26 -1.27 -3.92 22.16
N VAL A 27 -0.74 -4.16 23.36
CA VAL A 27 0.71 -4.27 23.60
C VAL A 27 1.29 -5.49 22.86
N GLU A 28 0.61 -6.65 22.93
CA GLU A 28 1.07 -7.88 22.27
C GLU A 28 1.17 -7.72 20.76
N TYR A 29 0.20 -7.03 20.15
CA TYR A 29 0.16 -6.85 18.69
C TYR A 29 0.76 -5.52 18.21
N ALA A 30 1.34 -4.70 19.08
CA ALA A 30 1.94 -3.41 18.70
C ALA A 30 3.05 -3.56 17.62
N GLN A 31 3.80 -4.68 17.63
CA GLN A 31 4.83 -4.93 16.64
C GLN A 31 4.25 -5.10 15.23
N LEU A 32 3.02 -5.59 15.10
CA LEU A 32 2.34 -5.69 13.81
C LEU A 32 2.09 -4.32 13.20
N VAL A 33 1.74 -3.32 14.04
CA VAL A 33 1.57 -1.93 13.58
C VAL A 33 2.87 -1.40 12.99
N LYS A 34 3.99 -1.58 13.70
CA LYS A 34 5.31 -1.13 13.23
C LYS A 34 5.69 -1.78 11.91
N LEU A 35 5.38 -3.06 11.73
CA LEU A 35 5.66 -3.79 10.49
C LEU A 35 4.83 -3.24 9.32
N VAL A 36 3.54 -3.00 9.52
CA VAL A 36 2.65 -2.45 8.48
C VAL A 36 3.04 -1.01 8.16
N ALA A 37 3.25 -0.16 9.17
CA ALA A 37 3.69 1.22 9.01
C ALA A 37 5.04 1.30 8.27
N GLY A 38 6.01 0.44 8.61
CA GLY A 38 7.31 0.40 7.96
C GLY A 38 7.22 0.03 6.47
N ARG A 39 6.34 -0.91 6.12
CA ARG A 39 6.08 -1.24 4.71
C ARG A 39 5.47 -0.05 3.97
N LEU A 40 4.48 0.60 4.53
CA LEU A 40 3.87 1.77 3.92
C LEU A 40 4.85 2.94 3.78
N ASN A 41 5.70 3.16 4.78
CA ASN A 41 6.69 4.23 4.75
C ASN A 41 7.67 4.11 3.56
N MET A 42 8.02 2.89 3.16
CA MET A 42 8.87 2.66 1.97
C MET A 42 8.21 3.14 0.67
N TYR A 43 6.87 3.13 0.59
CA TYR A 43 6.12 3.56 -0.60
C TYR A 43 5.71 5.03 -0.54
N LEU A 44 5.45 5.56 0.66
CA LEU A 44 4.98 6.94 0.86
C LEU A 44 6.09 7.98 0.80
N GLY A 45 7.35 7.54 0.91
CA GLY A 45 8.51 8.42 0.90
C GLY A 45 8.57 9.34 2.12
N TYR A 46 9.32 10.45 1.99
CA TYR A 46 9.64 11.35 3.11
C TYR A 46 8.52 12.35 3.49
N ASN A 47 7.32 12.20 2.93
CA ASN A 47 6.25 13.19 3.14
C ASN A 47 5.43 12.98 4.42
N VAL A 48 5.56 11.81 5.05
CA VAL A 48 4.88 11.47 6.31
C VAL A 48 5.90 10.83 7.23
N GLU A 49 5.97 11.29 8.47
CA GLU A 49 6.90 10.72 9.44
C GLU A 49 6.45 9.30 9.85
N TYR A 50 7.42 8.41 10.03
CA TYR A 50 7.16 7.02 10.40
C TYR A 50 6.35 6.92 11.70
N ASP A 51 6.64 7.77 12.67
CA ASP A 51 5.96 7.77 13.97
C ASP A 51 4.49 8.17 13.84
N ASP A 52 4.15 9.06 12.90
CA ASP A 52 2.77 9.40 12.59
C ASP A 52 2.03 8.19 12.00
N LEU A 53 2.66 7.46 11.08
CA LEU A 53 2.09 6.23 10.52
C LEU A 53 1.83 5.18 11.60
N VAL A 54 2.77 5.02 12.54
CA VAL A 54 2.58 4.12 13.69
C VAL A 54 1.41 4.61 14.55
N GLY A 55 1.32 5.90 14.84
CA GLY A 55 0.21 6.50 15.59
C GLY A 55 -1.15 6.21 14.95
N TYR A 56 -1.28 6.44 13.63
CA TYR A 56 -2.52 6.14 12.90
C TYR A 56 -2.82 4.63 12.88
N GLY A 57 -1.79 3.81 12.75
CA GLY A 57 -1.92 2.35 12.75
C GLY A 57 -2.41 1.78 14.09
N ILE A 58 -2.06 2.40 15.22
CA ILE A 58 -2.55 2.00 16.56
C ILE A 58 -4.08 2.11 16.62
N PHE A 59 -4.68 3.17 16.07
CA PHE A 59 -6.14 3.28 16.02
C PHE A 59 -6.77 2.16 15.19
N GLY A 60 -6.13 1.76 14.08
CA GLY A 60 -6.54 0.60 13.28
C GLY A 60 -6.45 -0.72 14.03
N LEU A 61 -5.40 -0.92 14.83
CA LEU A 61 -5.25 -2.09 15.69
C LEU A 61 -6.33 -2.17 16.76
N ILE A 62 -6.61 -1.05 17.45
CA ILE A 62 -7.67 -0.96 18.47
C ILE A 62 -9.03 -1.33 17.86
N ASP A 63 -9.37 -0.74 16.72
CA ASP A 63 -10.60 -1.06 16.00
C ASP A 63 -10.66 -2.53 15.56
N ALA A 64 -9.53 -3.11 15.16
CA ALA A 64 -9.44 -4.51 14.83
C ALA A 64 -9.69 -5.42 16.02
N ILE A 65 -9.11 -5.12 17.19
CA ILE A 65 -9.33 -5.90 18.43
C ILE A 65 -10.80 -5.86 18.85
N ASP A 66 -11.42 -4.70 18.79
CA ASP A 66 -12.81 -4.51 19.21
C ASP A 66 -13.81 -5.24 18.30
N LYS A 67 -13.51 -5.33 17.00
CA LYS A 67 -14.41 -5.88 15.97
C LYS A 67 -14.09 -7.32 15.54
N PHE A 68 -12.97 -7.88 16.00
CA PHE A 68 -12.57 -9.21 15.58
C PHE A 68 -13.53 -10.28 16.10
N ASP A 69 -13.98 -11.11 15.19
CA ASP A 69 -14.79 -12.29 15.51
C ASP A 69 -13.87 -13.53 15.59
N TYR A 70 -13.55 -13.90 16.81
CA TYR A 70 -12.68 -15.07 17.09
C TYR A 70 -13.28 -16.40 16.65
N GLY A 71 -14.57 -16.46 16.39
CA GLY A 71 -15.27 -17.67 15.89
C GLY A 71 -15.02 -17.92 14.41
N LYS A 72 -14.50 -16.94 13.66
CA LYS A 72 -14.17 -17.10 12.26
C LYS A 72 -12.80 -17.74 12.10
N ASN A 73 -12.68 -18.63 11.12
CA ASN A 73 -11.43 -19.39 10.86
C ASN A 73 -10.39 -18.52 10.10
N VAL A 74 -10.11 -17.31 10.62
CA VAL A 74 -9.17 -16.36 10.08
C VAL A 74 -8.21 -15.94 11.18
N LYS A 75 -6.91 -15.89 10.89
CA LYS A 75 -5.91 -15.39 11.85
C LYS A 75 -6.12 -13.91 12.12
N PHE A 76 -6.02 -13.53 13.41
CA PHE A 76 -6.18 -12.13 13.81
C PHE A 76 -5.18 -11.21 13.09
N GLU A 77 -3.92 -11.65 12.94
CA GLU A 77 -2.87 -10.86 12.31
C GLU A 77 -3.21 -10.49 10.86
N THR A 78 -3.86 -11.39 10.13
CA THR A 78 -4.33 -11.13 8.75
C THR A 78 -5.41 -10.05 8.74
N TYR A 79 -6.42 -10.20 9.59
CA TYR A 79 -7.50 -9.21 9.71
C TYR A 79 -6.99 -7.85 10.19
N ALA A 80 -6.16 -7.86 11.24
CA ALA A 80 -5.62 -6.62 11.83
C ALA A 80 -4.70 -5.88 10.85
N SER A 81 -3.89 -6.59 10.05
CA SER A 81 -3.02 -5.95 9.06
C SER A 81 -3.81 -5.10 8.06
N LEU A 82 -4.97 -5.59 7.58
CA LEU A 82 -5.85 -4.85 6.68
C LEU A 82 -6.44 -3.62 7.38
N ARG A 83 -6.91 -3.77 8.63
CA ARG A 83 -7.50 -2.66 9.41
C ARG A 83 -6.47 -1.57 9.74
N ILE A 84 -5.25 -1.98 10.15
CA ILE A 84 -4.13 -1.08 10.41
C ILE A 84 -3.78 -0.29 9.15
N ARG A 85 -3.61 -0.98 8.02
CA ARG A 85 -3.31 -0.36 6.73
C ARG A 85 -4.41 0.63 6.32
N GLY A 86 -5.66 0.22 6.38
CA GLY A 86 -6.81 1.08 6.06
C GLY A 86 -6.82 2.35 6.93
N ALA A 87 -6.64 2.22 8.24
CA ALA A 87 -6.61 3.36 9.16
C ALA A 87 -5.48 4.36 8.86
N ILE A 88 -4.28 3.87 8.53
CA ILE A 88 -3.15 4.71 8.12
C ILE A 88 -3.50 5.47 6.83
N LEU A 89 -3.96 4.76 5.81
CA LEU A 89 -4.27 5.37 4.52
C LEU A 89 -5.43 6.38 4.61
N ASP A 90 -6.45 6.11 5.42
CA ASP A 90 -7.56 7.02 5.66
C ASP A 90 -7.12 8.33 6.31
N GLN A 91 -6.18 8.27 7.26
CA GLN A 91 -5.63 9.48 7.86
C GLN A 91 -4.77 10.27 6.89
N ILE A 92 -3.96 9.59 6.09
CA ILE A 92 -3.17 10.24 5.04
C ILE A 92 -4.08 10.93 4.01
N ARG A 93 -5.17 10.32 3.61
CA ARG A 93 -6.17 10.93 2.71
C ARG A 93 -6.80 12.19 3.31
N LYS A 94 -7.14 12.16 4.62
CA LYS A 94 -7.71 13.33 5.31
C LYS A 94 -6.74 14.50 5.44
N MET A 95 -5.45 14.23 5.52
CA MET A 95 -4.40 15.27 5.60
C MET A 95 -4.16 15.98 4.27
N ASP A 96 -4.86 15.60 3.17
CA ASP A 96 -4.64 16.14 1.81
C ASP A 96 -3.15 16.10 1.42
N TRP A 97 -2.49 15.01 1.77
CA TRP A 97 -1.05 14.83 1.72
C TRP A 97 -0.45 14.92 0.31
N ILE A 98 -1.29 14.79 -0.73
CA ILE A 98 -0.84 15.03 -2.10
C ILE A 98 -0.72 16.54 -2.28
N PRO A 99 0.51 17.10 -2.32
CA PRO A 99 0.71 18.52 -2.47
C PRO A 99 -0.04 19.05 -3.71
N ARG A 100 -0.65 20.23 -3.62
CA ARG A 100 -1.32 20.88 -4.78
C ARG A 100 -0.40 20.98 -5.99
N SER A 101 0.90 21.17 -5.74
CA SER A 101 1.94 21.17 -6.77
C SER A 101 2.05 19.83 -7.51
N LEU A 102 1.90 18.69 -6.82
CA LEU A 102 1.95 17.37 -7.44
C LEU A 102 0.69 17.09 -8.27
N ARG A 103 -0.48 17.49 -7.80
CA ARG A 103 -1.72 17.45 -8.60
C ARG A 103 -1.65 18.32 -9.85
N GLN A 104 -1.02 19.49 -9.76
CA GLN A 104 -0.78 20.32 -10.93
C GLN A 104 0.17 19.67 -11.93
N LYS A 105 1.25 19.05 -11.44
CA LYS A 105 2.19 18.28 -12.26
C LYS A 105 1.50 17.13 -12.97
N GLN A 106 0.66 16.36 -12.26
CA GLN A 106 -0.13 15.28 -12.84
C GLN A 106 -1.03 15.78 -13.97
N LYS A 107 -1.80 16.85 -13.74
CA LYS A 107 -2.66 17.44 -14.78
C LYS A 107 -1.87 17.95 -16.00
N ARG A 108 -0.65 18.47 -15.78
CA ARG A 108 0.22 18.91 -16.89
C ARG A 108 0.70 17.71 -17.72
N ILE A 109 1.09 16.61 -17.08
CA ILE A 109 1.49 15.38 -17.79
C ILE A 109 0.30 14.80 -18.56
N GLU A 110 -0.88 14.67 -17.94
CA GLU A 110 -2.10 14.18 -18.59
C GLU A 110 -2.48 15.03 -19.81
N ALA A 111 -2.39 16.35 -19.69
CA ALA A 111 -2.67 17.26 -20.80
C ALA A 111 -1.64 17.14 -21.93
N ALA A 112 -0.33 17.00 -21.60
CA ALA A 112 0.72 16.80 -22.58
C ALA A 112 0.56 15.45 -23.32
N MET A 113 0.24 14.38 -22.58
CA MET A 113 -0.04 13.06 -23.18
C MET A 113 -1.20 13.13 -24.18
N ALA A 114 -2.34 13.71 -23.75
CA ALA A 114 -3.51 13.85 -24.61
C ALA A 114 -3.25 14.70 -25.85
N LYS A 115 -2.43 15.76 -25.73
CA LYS A 115 -2.04 16.60 -26.86
C LYS A 115 -1.19 15.81 -27.85
N ILE A 116 -0.12 15.17 -27.39
CA ILE A 116 0.79 14.39 -28.27
C ILE A 116 0.00 13.25 -28.96
N GLU A 117 -0.82 12.52 -28.21
CA GLU A 117 -1.64 11.44 -28.77
C GLU A 117 -2.61 11.95 -29.85
N SER A 118 -3.21 13.13 -29.64
CA SER A 118 -4.12 13.73 -30.64
C SER A 118 -3.40 14.23 -31.90
N GLU A 119 -2.13 14.67 -31.77
CA GLU A 119 -1.34 15.21 -32.89
C GLU A 119 -0.59 14.13 -33.67
N THR A 120 -0.12 13.10 -32.98
CA THR A 120 0.76 12.07 -33.56
C THR A 120 0.06 10.73 -33.79
N GLY A 121 -1.04 10.45 -33.07
CA GLY A 121 -1.78 9.19 -33.13
C GLY A 121 -1.07 8.02 -32.44
N HIS A 122 0.01 8.26 -31.69
CA HIS A 122 0.69 7.25 -30.88
C HIS A 122 0.81 7.68 -29.41
N ILE A 123 1.11 6.72 -28.54
CA ILE A 123 1.36 6.97 -27.12
C ILE A 123 2.64 7.79 -26.97
N ALA A 124 2.58 8.88 -26.22
CA ALA A 124 3.70 9.77 -25.99
C ALA A 124 4.89 9.06 -25.33
N SER A 125 6.10 9.26 -25.87
CA SER A 125 7.34 8.83 -25.23
C SER A 125 7.77 9.78 -24.12
N ASP A 126 8.67 9.34 -23.24
CA ASP A 126 9.18 10.18 -22.15
C ASP A 126 9.97 11.40 -22.68
N GLU A 127 10.65 11.25 -23.83
CA GLU A 127 11.35 12.33 -24.50
C GLU A 127 10.39 13.40 -25.07
N GLU A 128 9.30 12.96 -25.69
CA GLU A 128 8.26 13.85 -26.21
C GLU A 128 7.53 14.57 -25.08
N LEU A 129 7.22 13.86 -23.98
CA LEU A 129 6.61 14.46 -22.80
C LEU A 129 7.53 15.49 -22.14
N ALA A 130 8.80 15.18 -21.98
CA ALA A 130 9.77 16.11 -21.41
C ALA A 130 9.92 17.38 -22.26
N ALA A 131 9.97 17.21 -23.58
CA ALA A 131 10.03 18.33 -24.53
C ALA A 131 8.76 19.20 -24.49
N GLU A 132 7.56 18.60 -24.49
CA GLU A 132 6.27 19.32 -24.43
C GLU A 132 6.10 20.06 -23.10
N LEU A 133 6.59 19.48 -22.00
CA LEU A 133 6.51 20.07 -20.67
C LEU A 133 7.61 21.09 -20.37
N GLU A 134 8.60 21.24 -21.28
CA GLU A 134 9.79 22.08 -21.11
C GLU A 134 10.60 21.72 -19.85
N ILE A 135 10.76 20.40 -19.58
CA ILE A 135 11.51 19.87 -18.45
C ILE A 135 12.54 18.84 -18.91
N THR A 136 13.48 18.47 -18.04
CA THR A 136 14.41 17.39 -18.32
C THR A 136 13.74 16.00 -18.12
N ILE A 137 14.32 14.98 -18.75
CA ILE A 137 13.86 13.58 -18.58
C ILE A 137 13.99 13.16 -17.10
N ASP A 138 15.05 13.59 -16.40
CA ASP A 138 15.23 13.29 -14.98
C ASP A 138 14.15 13.94 -14.10
N GLU A 139 13.76 15.19 -14.42
CA GLU A 139 12.64 15.85 -13.73
C GLU A 139 11.31 15.16 -14.01
N LEU A 140 11.07 14.68 -15.24
CA LEU A 140 9.88 13.91 -15.58
C LEU A 140 9.84 12.61 -14.78
N ALA A 141 10.95 11.89 -14.69
CA ALA A 141 11.07 10.66 -13.93
C ALA A 141 10.80 10.88 -12.42
N ASP A 142 11.31 11.99 -11.85
CA ASP A 142 11.02 12.39 -10.46
C ASP A 142 9.52 12.68 -10.25
N TRP A 143 8.89 13.40 -11.19
CA TRP A 143 7.45 13.67 -11.12
C TRP A 143 6.64 12.38 -11.20
N GLN A 144 6.94 11.49 -12.15
CA GLN A 144 6.27 10.20 -12.31
C GLN A 144 6.48 9.29 -11.09
N GLY A 145 7.68 9.26 -10.51
CA GLY A 145 7.99 8.51 -9.29
C GLY A 145 7.13 8.96 -8.10
N LYS A 146 7.01 10.27 -7.88
CA LYS A 146 6.17 10.86 -6.83
C LYS A 146 4.67 10.61 -7.05
N MET A 147 4.22 10.56 -8.30
CA MET A 147 2.83 10.23 -8.64
C MET A 147 2.52 8.75 -8.46
N LYS A 148 3.45 7.84 -8.77
CA LYS A 148 3.26 6.40 -8.51
C LYS A 148 3.01 6.12 -7.03
N ALA A 149 3.74 6.81 -6.14
CA ALA A 149 3.51 6.71 -4.70
C ALA A 149 2.10 7.18 -4.29
N SER A 150 1.53 8.19 -4.96
CA SER A 150 0.17 8.66 -4.69
C SER A 150 -0.91 7.74 -5.26
N ASN A 151 -0.65 7.05 -6.38
CA ASN A 151 -1.59 6.12 -7.01
C ASN A 151 -1.71 4.79 -6.25
N LEU A 152 -0.72 4.38 -5.45
CA LEU A 152 -0.81 3.21 -4.58
C LEU A 152 -1.98 3.31 -3.58
N ILE A 153 -2.37 4.53 -3.21
CA ILE A 153 -3.52 4.78 -2.34
C ILE A 153 -4.85 4.54 -3.08
N SER A 154 -4.92 4.87 -4.37
CA SER A 154 -6.14 4.69 -5.17
C SER A 154 -6.40 3.22 -5.54
N LEU A 155 -5.36 2.40 -5.66
CA LEU A 155 -5.51 0.96 -5.92
C LEU A 155 -6.17 0.21 -4.76
N ASP A 156 -5.89 0.64 -3.54
CA ASP A 156 -6.50 0.09 -2.32
C ASP A 156 -8.00 0.41 -2.24
N GLU A 157 -8.40 1.59 -2.69
CA GLU A 157 -9.81 2.01 -2.81
C GLU A 157 -10.57 1.14 -3.82
N TYR A 158 -9.90 0.71 -4.89
CA TYR A 158 -10.48 -0.16 -5.92
C TYR A 158 -10.69 -1.59 -5.39
N THR A 159 -9.80 -2.10 -4.54
CA THR A 159 -9.93 -3.43 -3.92
C THR A 159 -10.97 -3.47 -2.81
N GLU A 160 -11.15 -2.39 -2.04
CA GLU A 160 -12.21 -2.28 -1.03
C GLU A 160 -13.62 -2.16 -1.65
N ALA A 161 -13.74 -1.64 -2.87
CA ALA A 161 -15.01 -1.55 -3.60
C ALA A 161 -15.53 -2.90 -4.14
N GLY A 162 -14.92 -4.04 -3.75
CA GLY A 162 -15.41 -5.39 -4.04
C GLY A 162 -15.09 -5.89 -5.45
N SER A 163 -14.23 -5.19 -6.19
CA SER A 163 -13.69 -5.72 -7.43
C SER A 163 -12.54 -6.66 -7.08
N GLU A 164 -12.78 -7.97 -7.18
CA GLU A 164 -11.69 -8.95 -7.26
C GLU A 164 -10.83 -8.63 -8.47
N VAL A 165 -9.82 -7.78 -8.27
CA VAL A 165 -8.75 -7.66 -9.26
C VAL A 165 -8.00 -8.97 -9.23
N LYS A 166 -8.23 -9.82 -10.23
CA LYS A 166 -7.38 -10.97 -10.47
C LYS A 166 -5.95 -10.45 -10.57
N MET A 167 -5.11 -10.83 -9.64
CA MET A 167 -3.69 -10.47 -9.55
C MET A 167 -2.86 -10.94 -10.78
N GLU A 168 -3.51 -11.57 -11.75
CA GLU A 168 -2.89 -12.08 -12.98
C GLU A 168 -2.49 -10.98 -13.98
N SER A 169 -2.95 -9.72 -13.81
CA SER A 169 -2.64 -8.65 -14.76
C SER A 169 -1.56 -7.66 -14.30
N VAL A 170 -1.07 -7.75 -13.07
CA VAL A 170 0.00 -6.89 -12.56
C VAL A 170 1.29 -7.70 -12.48
N GLY A 171 1.99 -7.74 -13.58
CA GLY A 171 3.40 -8.06 -13.59
C GLY A 171 3.76 -9.47 -14.02
N ASN A 172 3.85 -9.67 -15.30
CA ASN A 172 4.87 -10.55 -15.85
C ASN A 172 5.84 -9.71 -16.69
N SER A 173 6.63 -8.89 -16.01
CA SER A 173 7.87 -8.40 -16.59
C SER A 173 9.02 -9.16 -15.97
N HIS A 174 9.49 -10.18 -16.66
CA HIS A 174 10.84 -10.78 -16.56
C HIS A 174 11.31 -11.26 -15.17
N PHE A 175 10.55 -12.18 -14.58
CA PHE A 175 11.21 -13.26 -13.84
C PHE A 175 11.12 -14.50 -14.72
N ASP A 176 12.23 -14.84 -15.41
CA ASP A 176 12.41 -16.15 -16.02
C ASP A 176 12.09 -17.18 -14.93
N GLN A 177 11.09 -18.03 -15.16
CA GLN A 177 10.81 -19.11 -14.23
C GLN A 177 12.07 -19.99 -14.17
N PRO A 178 12.49 -20.45 -12.97
CA PRO A 178 13.71 -21.26 -12.82
C PRO A 178 13.73 -22.48 -13.74
N GLU A 179 12.54 -22.98 -14.12
CA GLU A 179 12.34 -24.10 -15.03
C GLU A 179 12.71 -23.75 -16.49
N GLU A 180 12.40 -22.56 -16.99
CA GLU A 180 12.79 -22.12 -18.34
C GLU A 180 14.32 -21.85 -18.46
N ALA A 181 14.96 -21.45 -17.36
CA ALA A 181 16.41 -21.28 -17.36
C ALA A 181 17.15 -22.63 -17.48
N ILE A 182 16.62 -23.69 -16.90
CA ILE A 182 17.17 -25.04 -16.96
C ILE A 182 16.97 -25.63 -18.38
N GLU A 183 15.78 -25.48 -18.97
CA GLU A 183 15.53 -25.94 -20.35
C GLU A 183 16.44 -25.27 -21.37
N LYS A 184 16.72 -23.97 -21.21
CA LYS A 184 17.64 -23.25 -22.13
C LYS A 184 19.11 -23.67 -21.97
N GLU A 185 19.52 -24.19 -20.81
CA GLU A 185 20.86 -24.76 -20.62
C GLU A 185 20.98 -26.19 -21.17
N GLU A 186 19.95 -27.02 -21.06
CA GLU A 186 19.96 -28.39 -21.62
C GLU A 186 19.92 -28.41 -23.16
N LEU A 187 19.28 -27.42 -23.81
CA LEU A 187 19.24 -27.29 -25.28
C LEU A 187 20.56 -26.79 -25.88
N LYS A 188 21.53 -26.36 -25.07
CA LYS A 188 22.87 -25.90 -25.54
C LYS A 188 23.96 -26.96 -25.45
N LYS A 189 23.64 -28.18 -25.04
CA LYS A 189 24.54 -29.35 -25.05
C LYS A 189 24.18 -30.29 -26.22
#